data_ba6e2d815caee2a536d3dfbf69cdacd9
#
_entry.id   ba6e2d815caee2a536d3dfbf69cdacd9
#
_cell.length_a   1.000
_cell.length_b   1.000
_cell.length_c   1.000
_cell.angle_alpha   90.00
_cell.angle_beta   90.00
_cell.angle_gamma   90.00
#
_symmetry.space_group_name_H-M   'P 1'
#
loop_
_entity.id
_entity.type
_entity.pdbx_description
1 polymer ?
#
loop_
_entity_poly.entity_id
_entity_poly.type
_entity_poly.pdbx_seq_one_letter_code
_entity_poly.pdbx_strand_id
1 'polypeptide(L)'
;MVTAAAGLAALGLSVSACGTGGTGARDEGPALSDSAAGSARDVTPSVSAPTPATPDRVDAVRLVRADPGVSTAVKRDLKPCVGDEYPVDVSYGNLTGGSAADVVINVMTCGDAVGVGSYVYREQGDEYKNVFRAEEPPVYAEIDRGDLVITQQVYEKDDSVTYPSGEEVITYHWTATRFTERARTHNDYSKVVGGESAAPTDQ
;
A
#
# COMPACT_ATOMS: atom_id res chain seq x y z
N MET A 1 47.12 65.32 11.34
CA MET A 1 48.12 64.45 11.94
C MET A 1 47.36 63.50 12.84
N VAL A 2 47.21 62.22 12.52
CA VAL A 2 47.27 61.10 13.40
C VAL A 2 46.99 59.83 12.56
N THR A 3 47.82 58.91 12.70
CA THR A 3 48.10 57.69 11.95
C THR A 3 47.07 56.60 12.17
N ALA A 4 46.81 55.87 11.08
CA ALA A 4 46.04 54.63 11.02
C ALA A 4 46.78 53.45 11.69
N ALA A 5 46.03 52.58 12.32
CA ALA A 5 46.48 51.19 12.62
C ALA A 5 45.43 50.20 12.12
N ALA A 6 45.83 49.41 11.15
CA ALA A 6 45.04 48.33 10.57
C ALA A 6 45.14 47.09 11.46
N GLY A 7 43.99 46.54 11.83
CA GLY A 7 43.87 45.23 12.47
C GLY A 7 43.17 44.26 11.55
N LEU A 8 43.92 43.29 11.00
CA LEU A 8 43.37 42.15 10.27
C LEU A 8 42.84 41.08 11.26
N ALA A 9 41.54 40.87 11.28
CA ALA A 9 40.93 39.75 11.94
C ALA A 9 40.61 38.67 10.89
N ALA A 10 41.32 37.53 10.94
CA ALA A 10 41.06 36.38 10.14
C ALA A 10 39.83 35.62 10.70
N LEU A 11 38.73 35.60 9.98
CA LEU A 11 37.57 34.73 10.29
C LEU A 11 37.83 33.34 9.71
N GLY A 12 38.06 32.36 10.58
CA GLY A 12 38.04 30.96 10.23
C GLY A 12 36.61 30.48 9.98
N LEU A 13 36.28 30.08 8.74
CA LEU A 13 35.04 29.37 8.43
C LEU A 13 35.18 27.93 8.82
N SER A 14 34.46 27.49 9.87
CA SER A 14 34.25 26.10 10.20
C SER A 14 33.08 25.56 9.35
N VAL A 15 33.38 24.78 8.33
CA VAL A 15 32.39 24.08 7.55
C VAL A 15 31.95 22.85 8.32
N SER A 16 30.81 22.90 9.00
CA SER A 16 30.15 21.72 9.57
C SER A 16 29.48 20.94 8.45
N ALA A 17 30.10 19.85 7.99
CA ALA A 17 29.48 18.90 7.11
C ALA A 17 28.43 18.11 7.87
N CYS A 18 27.14 18.43 7.70
CA CYS A 18 26.04 17.53 8.06
C CYS A 18 26.05 16.33 7.12
N GLY A 19 26.58 15.20 7.59
CA GLY A 19 26.45 13.94 6.90
C GLY A 19 24.98 13.48 6.93
N THR A 20 24.28 13.64 5.84
CA THR A 20 23.01 12.92 5.60
C THR A 20 23.36 11.46 5.38
N GLY A 21 23.06 10.61 6.37
CA GLY A 21 23.19 9.17 6.26
C GLY A 21 22.22 8.64 5.21
N GLY A 22 22.68 8.52 3.98
CA GLY A 22 21.99 7.75 2.96
C GLY A 22 22.07 6.28 3.33
N THR A 23 20.93 5.61 3.43
CA THR A 23 20.83 4.15 3.46
C THR A 23 21.19 3.60 2.08
N GLY A 24 22.46 3.67 1.71
CA GLY A 24 22.96 3.01 0.52
C GLY A 24 22.96 1.51 0.77
N ALA A 25 22.25 0.78 -0.06
CA ALA A 25 22.42 -0.66 -0.17
C ALA A 25 23.90 -0.94 -0.44
N ARG A 26 24.57 -1.65 0.46
CA ARG A 26 25.91 -2.16 0.21
C ARG A 26 25.77 -3.35 -0.72
N ASP A 27 26.29 -3.20 -1.91
CA ASP A 27 26.55 -4.32 -2.81
C ASP A 27 27.72 -5.10 -2.19
N GLU A 28 27.40 -6.18 -1.47
CA GLU A 28 28.39 -7.12 -0.98
C GLU A 28 28.77 -8.01 -2.14
N GLY A 29 29.88 -7.66 -2.80
CA GLY A 29 30.48 -8.47 -3.84
C GLY A 29 30.76 -9.90 -3.39
N PRO A 30 30.99 -10.84 -4.31
CA PRO A 30 31.07 -12.26 -4.02
C PRO A 30 32.20 -12.57 -3.04
N ALA A 31 31.86 -13.24 -1.92
CA ALA A 31 32.80 -13.71 -0.93
C ALA A 31 33.76 -14.71 -1.59
N LEU A 32 35.08 -14.44 -1.49
CA LEU A 32 36.12 -15.38 -1.86
C LEU A 32 36.06 -16.58 -0.92
N SER A 33 35.78 -17.75 -1.47
CA SER A 33 35.77 -19.02 -0.75
C SER A 33 37.18 -19.41 -0.32
N ASP A 34 37.47 -19.31 0.97
CA ASP A 34 38.63 -19.95 1.56
C ASP A 34 38.28 -21.41 1.83
N SER A 35 39.04 -22.31 1.21
CA SER A 35 38.86 -23.76 1.32
C SER A 35 39.37 -24.24 2.65
N ALA A 36 38.48 -24.54 3.60
CA ALA A 36 38.80 -25.36 4.76
C ALA A 36 38.10 -26.72 4.62
N ALA A 37 38.87 -27.76 4.41
CA ALA A 37 38.42 -29.15 4.41
C ALA A 37 37.94 -29.54 5.82
N GLY A 38 36.67 -29.98 5.93
CA GLY A 38 36.14 -30.48 7.18
C GLY A 38 34.73 -31.05 7.03
N SER A 39 34.66 -32.38 6.92
CA SER A 39 33.54 -33.29 7.25
C SER A 39 32.15 -32.99 6.63
N ALA A 40 31.84 -33.75 5.61
CA ALA A 40 30.51 -33.92 5.09
C ALA A 40 29.50 -34.34 6.18
N ARG A 41 28.63 -33.43 6.59
CA ARG A 41 27.32 -33.78 7.16
C ARG A 41 26.32 -33.69 6.02
N ASP A 42 25.64 -34.81 5.82
CA ASP A 42 24.57 -35.00 4.89
C ASP A 42 23.45 -33.99 5.22
N VAL A 43 23.43 -32.85 4.55
CA VAL A 43 22.34 -31.88 4.61
C VAL A 43 21.35 -32.27 3.54
N THR A 44 20.30 -32.96 3.96
CA THR A 44 19.10 -33.18 3.14
C THR A 44 18.66 -31.83 2.57
N PRO A 45 18.51 -31.70 1.24
CA PRO A 45 18.04 -30.45 0.66
C PRO A 45 16.62 -30.17 1.18
N SER A 46 16.49 -29.04 1.89
CA SER A 46 15.16 -28.54 2.28
C SER A 46 14.40 -28.27 0.99
N VAL A 47 13.34 -29.02 0.79
CA VAL A 47 12.44 -28.84 -0.36
C VAL A 47 11.81 -27.47 -0.18
N SER A 48 12.28 -26.48 -0.93
CA SER A 48 11.60 -25.17 -1.02
C SER A 48 10.16 -25.42 -1.42
N ALA A 49 9.21 -24.93 -0.63
CA ALA A 49 7.80 -24.99 -1.01
C ALA A 49 7.65 -24.32 -2.38
N PRO A 50 6.86 -24.91 -3.30
CA PRO A 50 6.67 -24.32 -4.62
C PRO A 50 6.09 -22.91 -4.46
N THR A 51 6.76 -21.93 -5.04
CA THR A 51 6.22 -20.57 -5.18
C THR A 51 4.93 -20.68 -5.99
N PRO A 52 3.80 -20.12 -5.53
CA PRO A 52 2.57 -20.12 -6.31
C PRO A 52 2.83 -19.54 -7.70
N ALA A 53 2.37 -20.23 -8.74
CA ALA A 53 2.49 -19.74 -10.11
C ALA A 53 1.76 -18.38 -10.18
N THR A 54 2.46 -17.34 -10.64
CA THR A 54 1.82 -16.06 -10.98
C THR A 54 0.84 -16.36 -12.12
N PRO A 55 -0.47 -16.08 -11.95
CA PRO A 55 -1.40 -16.31 -13.03
C PRO A 55 -1.01 -15.50 -14.25
N ASP A 56 -1.23 -16.05 -15.44
CA ASP A 56 -1.22 -15.27 -16.68
C ASP A 56 -2.09 -14.05 -16.45
N ARG A 57 -1.56 -12.88 -16.80
CA ARG A 57 -2.14 -11.58 -16.46
C ARG A 57 -3.64 -11.55 -16.70
N VAL A 58 -4.41 -11.62 -15.63
CA VAL A 58 -5.88 -11.70 -15.69
C VAL A 58 -6.41 -10.40 -16.25
N ASP A 59 -7.37 -10.49 -17.18
CA ASP A 59 -8.12 -9.33 -17.65
C ASP A 59 -9.08 -8.87 -16.54
N ALA A 60 -8.55 -8.04 -15.64
CA ALA A 60 -9.26 -7.52 -14.49
C ALA A 60 -10.53 -6.75 -14.87
N VAL A 61 -10.48 -5.98 -15.95
CA VAL A 61 -11.63 -5.21 -16.45
C VAL A 61 -12.75 -6.14 -16.89
N ARG A 62 -12.41 -7.20 -17.61
CA ARG A 62 -13.38 -8.22 -18.05
C ARG A 62 -13.97 -8.95 -16.85
N LEU A 63 -13.15 -9.33 -15.88
CA LEU A 63 -13.61 -9.99 -14.65
C LEU A 63 -14.66 -9.16 -13.92
N VAL A 64 -14.35 -7.91 -13.61
CA VAL A 64 -15.24 -7.00 -12.90
C VAL A 64 -16.53 -6.75 -13.69
N ARG A 65 -16.44 -6.55 -15.01
CA ARG A 65 -17.62 -6.34 -15.86
C ARG A 65 -18.54 -7.55 -15.96
N ALA A 66 -17.96 -8.74 -16.03
CA ALA A 66 -18.72 -10.00 -16.14
C ALA A 66 -19.35 -10.45 -14.81
N ASP A 67 -18.83 -9.98 -13.69
CA ASP A 67 -19.29 -10.40 -12.36
C ASP A 67 -20.68 -9.81 -12.04
N PRO A 68 -21.72 -10.65 -11.86
CA PRO A 68 -23.06 -10.18 -11.49
C PRO A 68 -23.10 -9.56 -10.07
N GLY A 69 -22.12 -9.89 -9.20
CA GLY A 69 -22.02 -9.34 -7.87
C GLY A 69 -21.52 -7.89 -7.81
N VAL A 70 -20.90 -7.38 -8.87
CA VAL A 70 -20.44 -5.99 -8.97
C VAL A 70 -21.61 -5.07 -9.31
N SER A 71 -21.74 -3.98 -8.57
CA SER A 71 -22.84 -3.01 -8.76
C SER A 71 -22.78 -2.32 -10.13
N THR A 72 -23.94 -1.88 -10.59
CA THR A 72 -24.04 -1.10 -11.84
C THR A 72 -23.35 0.26 -11.73
N ALA A 73 -23.22 0.80 -10.52
CA ALA A 73 -22.51 2.05 -10.27
C ALA A 73 -21.02 1.89 -10.59
N VAL A 74 -20.35 0.90 -9.99
CA VAL A 74 -18.94 0.61 -10.26
C VAL A 74 -18.70 0.26 -11.73
N LYS A 75 -19.56 -0.57 -12.34
CA LYS A 75 -19.44 -0.91 -13.76
C LYS A 75 -19.59 0.31 -14.68
N ARG A 76 -20.41 1.28 -14.31
CA ARG A 76 -20.56 2.54 -15.04
C ARG A 76 -19.30 3.41 -14.93
N ASP A 77 -18.65 3.41 -13.77
CA ASP A 77 -17.45 4.19 -13.51
C ASP A 77 -16.18 3.52 -14.07
N LEU A 78 -16.22 2.22 -14.31
CA LEU A 78 -15.15 1.45 -14.97
C LEU A 78 -15.10 1.77 -16.47
N LYS A 79 -14.59 2.95 -16.80
CA LYS A 79 -14.39 3.45 -18.18
C LYS A 79 -12.91 3.74 -18.40
N PRO A 80 -12.42 3.70 -19.64
CA PRO A 80 -11.07 4.16 -19.93
C PRO A 80 -10.90 5.63 -19.54
N CYS A 81 -9.76 5.95 -18.93
CA CYS A 81 -9.39 7.32 -18.58
C CYS A 81 -8.72 8.02 -19.76
N VAL A 82 -7.70 7.38 -20.34
CA VAL A 82 -6.98 7.86 -21.52
C VAL A 82 -6.74 6.66 -22.44
N GLY A 83 -7.14 6.74 -23.69
CA GLY A 83 -7.02 5.62 -24.63
C GLY A 83 -7.75 4.38 -24.12
N ASP A 84 -7.00 3.28 -23.96
CA ASP A 84 -7.52 2.01 -23.45
C ASP A 84 -7.10 1.74 -21.98
N GLU A 85 -6.60 2.75 -21.27
CA GLU A 85 -6.17 2.62 -19.87
C GLU A 85 -7.35 2.75 -18.93
N TYR A 86 -7.66 1.66 -18.23
CA TYR A 86 -8.71 1.61 -17.23
C TYR A 86 -8.15 1.92 -15.83
N PRO A 87 -8.92 2.62 -14.99
CA PRO A 87 -8.52 2.97 -13.63
C PRO A 87 -8.66 1.77 -12.68
N VAL A 88 -7.86 0.74 -12.92
CA VAL A 88 -7.80 -0.46 -12.07
C VAL A 88 -6.39 -0.68 -11.56
N ASP A 89 -6.28 -0.95 -10.26
CA ASP A 89 -5.08 -1.50 -9.66
C ASP A 89 -5.26 -2.98 -9.38
N VAL A 90 -4.25 -3.79 -9.69
CA VAL A 90 -4.34 -5.25 -9.60
C VAL A 90 -3.12 -5.80 -8.87
N SER A 91 -3.37 -6.49 -7.78
CA SER A 91 -2.34 -7.21 -7.03
C SER A 91 -2.67 -8.69 -6.91
N TYR A 92 -1.62 -9.50 -6.72
CA TYR A 92 -1.72 -10.95 -6.65
C TYR A 92 -1.09 -11.46 -5.36
N GLY A 93 -1.76 -12.38 -4.68
CA GLY A 93 -1.23 -13.00 -3.47
C GLY A 93 -2.01 -14.23 -3.06
N ASN A 94 -1.43 -15.03 -2.17
CA ASN A 94 -2.11 -16.20 -1.62
C ASN A 94 -2.87 -15.81 -0.36
N LEU A 95 -4.11 -15.39 -0.52
CA LEU A 95 -5.02 -15.02 0.57
C LEU A 95 -5.86 -16.21 1.03
N THR A 96 -6.26 -17.09 0.08
CA THR A 96 -7.24 -18.15 0.35
C THR A 96 -6.64 -19.55 0.48
N GLY A 97 -5.30 -19.65 0.41
CA GLY A 97 -4.60 -20.95 0.51
C GLY A 97 -4.78 -21.85 -0.70
N GLY A 98 -5.16 -21.31 -1.87
CA GLY A 98 -5.30 -22.05 -3.12
C GLY A 98 -3.96 -22.42 -3.75
N SER A 99 -4.01 -23.20 -4.85
CA SER A 99 -2.83 -23.55 -5.67
C SER A 99 -2.36 -22.40 -6.55
N ALA A 100 -3.26 -21.50 -6.92
CA ALA A 100 -2.99 -20.27 -7.64
C ALA A 100 -3.10 -19.06 -6.72
N ALA A 101 -2.49 -17.95 -7.14
CA ALA A 101 -2.63 -16.68 -6.44
C ALA A 101 -4.03 -16.10 -6.63
N ASP A 102 -4.58 -15.55 -5.56
CA ASP A 102 -5.81 -14.75 -5.62
C ASP A 102 -5.51 -13.40 -6.29
N VAL A 103 -6.52 -12.83 -6.93
CA VAL A 103 -6.43 -11.55 -7.63
C VAL A 103 -7.21 -10.51 -6.84
N VAL A 104 -6.53 -9.48 -6.36
CA VAL A 104 -7.16 -8.30 -5.73
C VAL A 104 -7.26 -7.21 -6.78
N ILE A 105 -8.47 -6.68 -6.97
CA ILE A 105 -8.76 -5.64 -7.96
C ILE A 105 -9.40 -4.45 -7.26
N ASN A 106 -8.76 -3.29 -7.34
CA ASN A 106 -9.32 -2.01 -6.97
C ASN A 106 -9.78 -1.29 -8.23
N VAL A 107 -11.03 -0.87 -8.27
CA VAL A 107 -11.60 0.01 -9.29
C VAL A 107 -11.59 1.42 -8.76
N MET A 108 -11.04 2.34 -9.52
CA MET A 108 -10.86 3.72 -9.08
C MET A 108 -11.55 4.70 -10.03
N THR A 109 -11.63 5.96 -9.65
CA THR A 109 -12.01 7.05 -10.53
C THR A 109 -10.83 7.50 -11.39
N CYS A 110 -11.12 8.08 -12.56
CA CYS A 110 -10.11 8.75 -13.37
C CYS A 110 -9.72 10.09 -12.73
N GLY A 111 -8.44 10.40 -12.73
CA GLY A 111 -7.94 11.72 -12.33
C GLY A 111 -7.49 11.82 -10.87
N ASP A 112 -8.35 11.50 -9.92
CA ASP A 112 -8.05 11.55 -8.48
C ASP A 112 -7.76 10.19 -7.84
N ALA A 113 -7.92 9.11 -8.62
CA ALA A 113 -7.65 7.74 -8.20
C ALA A 113 -8.38 7.31 -6.91
N VAL A 114 -9.60 7.82 -6.69
CA VAL A 114 -10.43 7.42 -5.56
C VAL A 114 -11.00 6.04 -5.80
N GLY A 115 -10.81 5.11 -4.86
CA GLY A 115 -11.33 3.75 -4.95
C GLY A 115 -12.84 3.73 -4.82
N VAL A 116 -13.53 3.15 -5.80
CA VAL A 116 -14.99 3.01 -5.85
C VAL A 116 -15.47 1.58 -5.60
N GLY A 117 -14.55 0.62 -5.62
CA GLY A 117 -14.86 -0.77 -5.29
C GLY A 117 -13.60 -1.63 -5.28
N SER A 118 -13.57 -2.57 -4.33
CA SER A 118 -12.46 -3.51 -4.15
C SER A 118 -12.98 -4.94 -4.13
N TYR A 119 -12.29 -5.84 -4.81
CA TYR A 119 -12.73 -7.21 -5.04
C TYR A 119 -11.57 -8.19 -4.88
N VAL A 120 -11.88 -9.39 -4.40
CA VAL A 120 -10.94 -10.51 -4.45
C VAL A 120 -11.56 -11.64 -5.27
N TYR A 121 -10.80 -12.10 -6.26
CA TYR A 121 -11.16 -13.24 -7.10
C TYR A 121 -10.22 -14.40 -6.82
N ARG A 122 -10.81 -15.56 -6.57
CA ARG A 122 -10.11 -16.83 -6.38
C ARG A 122 -10.30 -17.72 -7.59
N GLU A 123 -9.22 -18.36 -8.05
CA GLU A 123 -9.32 -19.39 -9.07
C GLU A 123 -10.01 -20.65 -8.52
N GLN A 124 -11.01 -21.12 -9.25
CA GLN A 124 -11.74 -22.37 -8.98
C GLN A 124 -11.93 -23.14 -10.28
N GLY A 125 -11.05 -24.11 -10.54
CA GLY A 125 -10.96 -24.76 -11.85
C GLY A 125 -10.45 -23.78 -12.90
N ASP A 126 -11.20 -23.62 -13.99
CA ASP A 126 -10.85 -22.72 -15.09
C ASP A 126 -11.51 -21.33 -14.96
N GLU A 127 -12.15 -21.02 -13.83
CA GLU A 127 -12.89 -19.80 -13.62
C GLU A 127 -12.40 -19.04 -12.38
N TYR A 128 -12.51 -17.72 -12.42
CA TYR A 128 -12.33 -16.85 -11.26
C TYR A 128 -13.67 -16.54 -10.61
N LYS A 129 -13.77 -16.78 -9.31
CA LYS A 129 -14.96 -16.47 -8.50
C LYS A 129 -14.67 -15.34 -7.53
N ASN A 130 -15.58 -14.40 -7.47
CA ASN A 130 -15.57 -13.34 -6.48
C ASN A 130 -15.81 -13.94 -5.08
N VAL A 131 -14.86 -13.72 -4.16
CA VAL A 131 -14.92 -14.22 -2.78
C VAL A 131 -14.91 -13.09 -1.75
N PHE A 132 -14.71 -11.85 -2.21
CA PHE A 132 -14.79 -10.64 -1.38
C PHE A 132 -15.19 -9.43 -2.23
N ARG A 133 -16.01 -8.56 -1.66
CA ARG A 133 -16.44 -7.30 -2.27
C ARG A 133 -16.62 -6.23 -1.20
N ALA A 134 -16.09 -5.04 -1.48
CA ALA A 134 -16.36 -3.81 -0.75
C ALA A 134 -16.63 -2.68 -1.75
N GLU A 135 -17.78 -2.03 -1.66
CA GLU A 135 -18.25 -0.98 -2.57
C GLU A 135 -18.75 0.25 -1.81
N GLU A 136 -18.11 0.57 -0.69
CA GLU A 136 -18.41 1.75 0.14
C GLU A 136 -17.27 2.77 -0.06
N PRO A 137 -17.34 3.60 -1.14
CA PRO A 137 -16.26 4.51 -1.49
C PRO A 137 -16.14 5.66 -0.47
N PRO A 138 -14.91 6.18 -0.26
CA PRO A 138 -13.64 5.69 -0.80
C PRO A 138 -13.16 4.40 -0.12
N VAL A 139 -12.81 3.40 -0.93
CA VAL A 139 -12.37 2.09 -0.45
C VAL A 139 -11.16 1.58 -1.24
N TYR A 140 -10.20 0.97 -0.55
CA TYR A 140 -9.02 0.38 -1.19
C TYR A 140 -8.61 -0.91 -0.48
N ALA A 141 -8.20 -1.91 -1.24
CA ALA A 141 -7.78 -3.22 -0.76
C ALA A 141 -6.30 -3.47 -1.02
N GLU A 142 -5.61 -3.96 -0.02
CA GLU A 142 -4.20 -4.35 -0.08
C GLU A 142 -4.00 -5.75 0.48
N ILE A 143 -2.89 -6.38 0.10
CA ILE A 143 -2.44 -7.66 0.66
C ILE A 143 -1.33 -7.37 1.67
N ASP A 144 -1.54 -7.71 2.93
CA ASP A 144 -0.51 -7.65 3.96
C ASP A 144 -0.35 -9.01 4.64
N ARG A 145 0.83 -9.61 4.50
CA ARG A 145 1.22 -10.87 5.17
C ARG A 145 0.22 -12.01 5.04
N GLY A 146 -0.48 -12.09 3.90
CA GLY A 146 -1.47 -13.14 3.64
C GLY A 146 -2.87 -12.81 4.15
N ASP A 147 -3.08 -11.64 4.72
CA ASP A 147 -4.38 -11.09 5.06
C ASP A 147 -4.80 -10.03 4.03
N LEU A 148 -6.11 -9.82 3.90
CA LEU A 148 -6.69 -8.75 3.10
C LEU A 148 -6.93 -7.54 4.01
N VAL A 149 -6.34 -6.40 3.68
CA VAL A 149 -6.52 -5.15 4.40
C VAL A 149 -7.39 -4.22 3.57
N ILE A 150 -8.48 -3.74 4.15
CA ILE A 150 -9.39 -2.78 3.54
C ILE A 150 -9.26 -1.45 4.27
N THR A 151 -8.94 -0.40 3.52
CA THR A 151 -8.98 0.98 4.02
C THR A 151 -10.19 1.69 3.46
N GLN A 152 -11.00 2.27 4.36
CA GLN A 152 -12.18 3.06 4.03
C GLN A 152 -12.09 4.43 4.68
N GLN A 153 -12.36 5.50 3.93
CA GLN A 153 -12.42 6.83 4.51
C GLN A 153 -13.74 7.04 5.26
N VAL A 154 -13.65 7.73 6.38
CA VAL A 154 -14.79 8.06 7.24
C VAL A 154 -15.06 9.56 7.18
N TYR A 155 -16.33 9.90 6.95
CA TYR A 155 -16.78 11.28 6.86
C TYR A 155 -17.76 11.59 7.99
N GLU A 156 -17.54 12.69 8.68
CA GLU A 156 -18.53 13.30 9.55
C GLU A 156 -19.53 14.15 8.74
N LYS A 157 -20.61 14.56 9.39
CA LYS A 157 -21.73 15.24 8.73
C LYS A 157 -21.35 16.49 7.92
N ASP A 158 -20.33 17.21 8.37
CA ASP A 158 -19.92 18.48 7.77
C ASP A 158 -18.61 18.39 6.97
N ASP A 159 -18.12 17.17 6.75
CA ASP A 159 -16.91 16.94 5.96
C ASP A 159 -17.13 17.19 4.48
N SER A 160 -16.16 17.81 3.84
CA SER A 160 -16.12 17.82 2.39
C SER A 160 -15.57 16.48 1.88
N VAL A 161 -15.97 16.09 0.67
CA VAL A 161 -15.46 14.86 0.03
C VAL A 161 -13.93 14.82 -0.13
N THR A 162 -13.27 15.98 -0.02
CA THR A 162 -11.81 16.11 -0.15
C THR A 162 -11.09 15.97 1.21
N TYR A 163 -11.83 16.12 2.32
CA TYR A 163 -11.25 16.13 3.68
C TYR A 163 -12.07 15.22 4.60
N PRO A 164 -11.82 13.91 4.57
CA PRO A 164 -12.45 12.98 5.51
C PRO A 164 -11.97 13.24 6.94
N SER A 165 -12.80 12.95 7.92
CA SER A 165 -12.45 13.04 9.34
C SER A 165 -11.51 11.93 9.80
N GLY A 166 -11.51 10.80 9.10
CA GLY A 166 -10.68 9.67 9.49
C GLY A 166 -10.69 8.54 8.46
N GLU A 167 -10.17 7.41 8.88
CA GLU A 167 -10.21 6.17 8.13
C GLU A 167 -10.48 4.98 9.03
N GLU A 168 -11.07 3.95 8.48
CA GLU A 168 -11.11 2.61 9.06
C GLU A 168 -10.18 1.69 8.27
N VAL A 169 -9.31 1.01 9.01
CA VAL A 169 -8.44 -0.05 8.47
C VAL A 169 -8.94 -1.37 9.03
N ILE A 170 -9.43 -2.24 8.14
CA ILE A 170 -10.06 -3.50 8.51
C ILE A 170 -9.24 -4.65 7.93
N THR A 171 -8.73 -5.51 8.79
CA THR A 171 -7.99 -6.72 8.39
C THR A 171 -8.93 -7.91 8.34
N TYR A 172 -8.98 -8.57 7.19
CA TYR A 172 -9.74 -9.79 6.97
C TYR A 172 -8.80 -10.98 6.77
N HIS A 173 -9.12 -12.08 7.42
CA HIS A 173 -8.44 -13.35 7.26
C HIS A 173 -9.37 -14.36 6.59
N TRP A 174 -8.82 -15.18 5.68
CA TRP A 174 -9.59 -16.25 5.06
C TRP A 174 -9.80 -17.40 6.01
N THR A 175 -11.06 -17.80 6.22
CA THR A 175 -11.43 -18.91 7.08
C THR A 175 -12.31 -19.88 6.30
N ALA A 176 -11.78 -21.07 6.02
CA ALA A 176 -12.47 -22.15 5.30
C ALA A 176 -13.05 -21.73 3.94
N THR A 177 -14.05 -20.86 3.89
CA THR A 177 -14.80 -20.52 2.66
C THR A 177 -15.07 -19.02 2.49
N ARG A 178 -14.65 -18.17 3.43
CA ARG A 178 -14.94 -16.74 3.40
C ARG A 178 -13.89 -15.92 4.14
N PHE A 179 -13.81 -14.66 3.81
CA PHE A 179 -13.10 -13.67 4.61
C PHE A 179 -13.88 -13.34 5.89
N THR A 180 -13.18 -13.29 7.00
CA THR A 180 -13.73 -12.94 8.32
C THR A 180 -12.89 -11.80 8.89
N GLU A 181 -13.53 -10.77 9.38
CA GLU A 181 -12.88 -9.66 10.06
C GLU A 181 -12.07 -10.17 11.26
N ARG A 182 -10.79 -9.84 11.30
CA ARG A 182 -9.85 -10.20 12.35
C ARG A 182 -9.50 -9.03 13.25
N ALA A 183 -9.39 -7.84 12.63
CA ALA A 183 -9.06 -6.61 13.33
C ALA A 183 -9.70 -5.42 12.63
N ARG A 184 -10.00 -4.38 13.40
CA ARG A 184 -10.48 -3.08 12.92
C ARG A 184 -9.80 -1.99 13.72
N THR A 185 -9.27 -0.99 13.03
CA THR A 185 -8.68 0.20 13.64
C THR A 185 -9.33 1.42 13.02
N HIS A 186 -9.78 2.34 13.85
CA HIS A 186 -10.24 3.65 13.45
C HIS A 186 -9.13 4.66 13.73
N ASN A 187 -8.76 5.43 12.69
CA ASN A 187 -7.77 6.49 12.78
C ASN A 187 -8.47 7.82 12.52
N ASP A 188 -8.57 8.67 13.55
CA ASP A 188 -9.02 10.05 13.37
C ASP A 188 -7.91 10.86 12.73
N TYR A 189 -8.22 11.53 11.63
CA TYR A 189 -7.31 12.52 11.07
C TYR A 189 -7.30 13.74 11.98
N SER A 190 -6.14 14.08 12.53
CA SER A 190 -5.99 15.22 13.42
C SER A 190 -6.58 16.46 12.76
N LYS A 191 -7.70 16.95 13.29
CA LYS A 191 -8.11 18.31 13.05
C LYS A 191 -6.94 19.13 13.54
N VAL A 192 -6.17 19.71 12.62
CA VAL A 192 -5.18 20.72 12.98
C VAL A 192 -5.99 21.78 13.72
N VAL A 193 -5.93 21.74 15.05
CA VAL A 193 -6.50 22.78 15.88
C VAL A 193 -5.73 24.03 15.45
N GLY A 194 -6.35 24.81 14.58
CA GLY A 194 -5.91 26.17 14.30
C GLY A 194 -5.81 26.81 15.65
N GLY A 195 -4.54 27.08 16.08
CA GLY A 195 -4.27 27.62 17.39
C GLY A 195 -5.12 28.86 17.60
N GLU A 196 -6.11 28.74 18.44
CA GLU A 196 -6.76 29.85 19.10
C GLU A 196 -5.66 30.49 19.94
N SER A 197 -4.98 31.45 19.36
CA SER A 197 -4.11 32.39 20.09
C SER A 197 -5.01 33.03 21.14
N ALA A 198 -4.91 32.54 22.38
CA ALA A 198 -5.46 33.25 23.51
C ALA A 198 -4.83 34.66 23.48
N ALA A 199 -5.63 35.64 23.18
CA ALA A 199 -5.22 37.05 23.28
C ALA A 199 -4.80 37.31 24.72
N PRO A 200 -3.64 37.97 24.96
CA PRO A 200 -3.25 38.37 26.30
C PRO A 200 -4.30 39.32 26.87
N THR A 201 -4.92 38.95 27.97
CA THR A 201 -5.74 39.83 28.77
C THR A 201 -4.82 40.83 29.45
N ASP A 202 -4.79 42.08 28.95
CA ASP A 202 -4.23 43.21 29.68
C ASP A 202 -5.04 43.44 30.98
N GLN A 203 -4.30 43.42 32.09
CA GLN A 203 -4.75 43.99 33.37
C GLN A 203 -3.97 45.29 33.63
#